data_f5760598cb5b0655c5ed2ef43d1334aa
#
_entry.id   f5760598cb5b0655c5ed2ef43d1334aa
#
_cell.length_a   1.000
_cell.length_b   1.000
_cell.length_c   1.000
_cell.angle_alpha   90.00
_cell.angle_beta   90.00
_cell.angle_gamma   90.00
#
_symmetry.space_group_name_H-M   'P 1'
#
loop_
_entity.id
_entity.type
_entity.pdbx_description
1 polymer ?
#
loop_
_entity_poly.entity_id
_entity_poly.type
_entity_poly.pdbx_seq_one_letter_code
_entity_poly.pdbx_strand_id
1 'polypeptide(L)'
;MAFTRATGKHRAPSRMKRTTARAAGIAALTTTGVIGTLAAPALAAEPAAEQTGLIPVVTIGDSVADQIDAQAEAQQQAAEEAAQQKAEELARKKAAAKAKKEREAKERAARAAAERKRLSSYVAPISGSYISTGYKAGGAVWSSGSHTGVDFHAASGTSVHAVGSGTVVEAGWGGSYGNNIVIKMNDGTYTQYGHLSSIGVSVGQTVTPGQQIGLSGATGNVTGPHLHFEARTTAEYGSDIDPVAYLRSHGVNV
;
A
#
# COMPACT_ATOMS: atom_id res chain seq x y z
N MET A 1 17.51 15.77 -56.36
CA MET A 1 16.51 14.83 -55.83
C MET A 1 16.23 15.16 -54.38
N ALA A 2 15.04 15.68 -54.11
CA ALA A 2 14.66 16.20 -52.80
C ALA A 2 13.95 15.07 -52.00
N PHE A 3 14.45 14.76 -50.81
CA PHE A 3 13.81 13.80 -49.91
C PHE A 3 12.92 14.56 -48.90
N THR A 4 11.65 14.39 -49.02
CA THR A 4 10.61 14.91 -48.14
C THR A 4 10.61 14.18 -46.79
N ARG A 5 10.76 14.95 -45.68
CA ARG A 5 10.61 14.48 -44.32
C ARG A 5 9.12 14.28 -44.00
N ALA A 6 8.76 13.07 -43.57
CA ALA A 6 7.45 12.79 -43.00
C ALA A 6 7.46 13.12 -41.49
N THR A 7 6.67 14.12 -41.09
CA THR A 7 6.44 14.49 -39.69
C THR A 7 5.23 13.70 -39.16
N GLY A 8 5.49 12.58 -38.49
CA GLY A 8 4.47 11.84 -37.73
C GLY A 8 4.26 12.47 -36.36
N LYS A 9 3.10 13.13 -36.15
CA LYS A 9 2.64 13.59 -34.83
C LYS A 9 2.02 12.42 -34.09
N HIS A 10 2.73 11.88 -33.11
CA HIS A 10 2.15 10.93 -32.16
C HIS A 10 1.23 11.67 -31.19
N ARG A 11 -0.07 11.43 -31.32
CA ARG A 11 -1.09 11.86 -30.33
C ARG A 11 -0.90 11.01 -29.06
N ALA A 12 -0.64 11.67 -27.94
CA ALA A 12 -0.70 11.08 -26.60
C ALA A 12 -2.17 10.69 -26.27
N PRO A 13 -2.41 9.54 -25.62
CA PRO A 13 -3.75 9.17 -25.18
C PRO A 13 -4.22 10.11 -24.08
N SER A 14 -5.39 10.70 -24.25
CA SER A 14 -6.04 11.55 -23.26
C SER A 14 -6.38 10.74 -22.01
N ARG A 15 -5.92 11.21 -20.84
CA ARG A 15 -6.38 10.72 -19.54
C ARG A 15 -7.85 11.03 -19.36
N MET A 16 -8.69 10.01 -19.50
CA MET A 16 -10.10 10.04 -19.18
C MET A 16 -10.27 10.26 -17.66
N LYS A 17 -10.62 11.46 -17.24
CA LYS A 17 -11.01 11.76 -15.87
C LYS A 17 -12.33 11.02 -15.60
N ARG A 18 -12.29 9.97 -14.81
CA ARG A 18 -13.51 9.36 -14.25
C ARG A 18 -14.06 10.33 -13.21
N THR A 19 -15.03 11.12 -13.61
CA THR A 19 -15.93 11.82 -12.71
C THR A 19 -16.86 10.78 -12.11
N THR A 20 -16.62 10.42 -10.85
CA THR A 20 -17.61 9.69 -10.04
C THR A 20 -18.77 10.65 -9.77
N ALA A 21 -19.85 10.51 -10.53
CA ALA A 21 -21.12 11.13 -10.20
C ALA A 21 -21.60 10.53 -8.87
N ARG A 22 -21.57 11.32 -7.81
CA ARG A 22 -22.30 11.05 -6.58
C ARG A 22 -23.77 11.30 -6.89
N ALA A 23 -24.52 10.22 -7.12
CA ALA A 23 -25.95 10.25 -7.09
C ALA A 23 -26.38 10.48 -5.63
N ALA A 24 -26.72 11.71 -5.29
CA ALA A 24 -27.48 12.02 -4.08
C ALA A 24 -28.91 11.56 -4.34
N GLY A 25 -29.24 10.35 -3.92
CA GLY A 25 -30.63 9.88 -3.88
C GLY A 25 -31.37 10.66 -2.81
N ILE A 26 -32.18 11.63 -3.20
CA ILE A 26 -33.22 12.20 -2.36
C ILE A 26 -34.34 11.17 -2.32
N ALA A 27 -34.39 10.38 -1.23
CA ALA A 27 -35.56 9.58 -0.94
C ALA A 27 -36.64 10.53 -0.46
N ALA A 28 -37.55 10.91 -1.37
CA ALA A 28 -38.81 11.56 -1.02
C ALA A 28 -39.66 10.51 -0.28
N LEU A 29 -39.79 10.65 1.04
CA LEU A 29 -40.84 9.97 1.78
C LEU A 29 -42.17 10.58 1.39
N THR A 30 -42.87 9.93 0.49
CA THR A 30 -44.31 10.18 0.32
C THR A 30 -45.03 9.54 1.50
N THR A 31 -45.42 10.34 2.47
CA THR A 31 -46.39 9.96 3.48
C THR A 31 -47.73 9.79 2.81
N THR A 32 -48.09 8.60 2.41
CA THR A 32 -49.45 8.26 2.03
C THR A 32 -50.29 8.25 3.31
N GLY A 33 -50.96 9.36 3.53
CA GLY A 33 -52.01 9.44 4.56
C GLY A 33 -53.17 8.50 4.17
N VAL A 34 -53.25 7.39 4.86
CA VAL A 34 -54.46 6.54 4.81
C VAL A 34 -55.52 7.25 5.65
N ILE A 35 -56.37 8.05 4.99
CA ILE A 35 -57.61 8.49 5.58
C ILE A 35 -58.52 7.26 5.57
N GLY A 36 -58.59 6.56 6.67
CA GLY A 36 -59.60 5.52 6.89
C GLY A 36 -60.99 6.17 7.01
N THR A 37 -61.73 6.16 5.93
CA THR A 37 -63.16 6.44 5.99
C THR A 37 -63.84 5.26 6.68
N LEU A 38 -64.19 5.43 7.94
CA LEU A 38 -65.13 4.54 8.62
C LEU A 38 -66.50 4.73 7.95
N ALA A 39 -66.81 3.86 6.99
CA ALA A 39 -68.17 3.70 6.48
C ALA A 39 -68.96 3.01 7.54
N ALA A 40 -69.83 3.73 8.26
CA ALA A 40 -70.86 3.15 9.09
C ALA A 40 -71.93 2.53 8.18
N PRO A 41 -72.44 1.33 8.42
CA PRO A 41 -73.57 0.80 7.71
C PRO A 41 -74.85 1.59 8.12
N ALA A 42 -75.49 2.23 7.14
CA ALA A 42 -76.78 2.80 7.31
C ALA A 42 -77.82 1.65 7.46
N LEU A 43 -78.27 1.45 8.66
CA LEU A 43 -79.48 0.66 8.91
C LEU A 43 -80.68 1.59 8.72
N ALA A 44 -81.38 1.42 7.61
CA ALA A 44 -82.72 1.97 7.43
C ALA A 44 -83.70 1.25 8.34
N ALA A 45 -84.24 1.94 9.31
CA ALA A 45 -85.41 1.48 10.07
C ALA A 45 -86.54 2.47 9.84
N GLU A 46 -87.66 1.93 9.43
CA GLU A 46 -88.94 2.59 9.21
C GLU A 46 -89.53 3.25 10.48
N PRO A 47 -90.40 4.27 10.30
CA PRO A 47 -90.85 5.08 11.42
C PRO A 47 -92.05 4.34 12.19
N ALA A 48 -91.90 4.23 13.47
CA ALA A 48 -92.99 3.95 14.33
C ALA A 48 -93.09 4.88 15.53
N ALA A 49 -94.13 5.69 15.51
CA ALA A 49 -94.90 6.17 16.65
C ALA A 49 -94.15 6.85 17.84
N GLU A 50 -94.65 8.04 18.05
CA GLU A 50 -94.57 8.96 19.19
C GLU A 50 -94.43 8.20 20.55
N GLN A 51 -93.35 8.55 21.28
CA GLN A 51 -93.37 8.54 22.75
C GLN A 51 -92.49 9.71 23.25
N THR A 52 -93.17 10.64 23.90
CA THR A 52 -92.56 11.68 24.73
C THR A 52 -91.75 11.04 25.85
N GLY A 53 -90.43 11.17 25.75
CA GLY A 53 -89.52 10.66 26.79
C GLY A 53 -88.21 11.45 26.74
N LEU A 54 -87.89 12.05 27.88
CA LEU A 54 -86.64 12.78 28.12
C LEU A 54 -85.41 12.02 27.50
N ILE A 55 -84.84 12.60 26.50
CA ILE A 55 -83.55 12.09 25.94
C ILE A 55 -82.49 12.28 27.02
N PRO A 56 -81.89 11.25 27.55
CA PRO A 56 -80.70 11.47 28.37
C PRO A 56 -79.63 12.14 27.48
N VAL A 57 -79.23 13.33 27.84
CA VAL A 57 -78.05 13.94 27.27
C VAL A 57 -76.85 13.07 27.70
N VAL A 58 -76.53 12.11 26.88
CA VAL A 58 -75.27 11.36 27.08
C VAL A 58 -74.16 12.36 26.80
N THR A 59 -73.49 12.79 27.83
CA THR A 59 -72.26 13.58 27.74
C THR A 59 -71.17 12.69 27.13
N ILE A 60 -71.17 12.59 25.78
CA ILE A 60 -70.15 11.90 24.98
C ILE A 60 -68.84 12.70 24.99
N GLY A 61 -68.90 13.96 25.48
CA GLY A 61 -67.78 14.88 25.40
C GLY A 61 -66.51 14.48 26.17
N ASP A 62 -66.70 14.01 27.43
CA ASP A 62 -65.57 13.81 28.31
C ASP A 62 -64.76 12.53 27.96
N SER A 63 -65.44 11.44 27.57
CA SER A 63 -64.75 10.18 27.21
C SER A 63 -63.99 10.27 25.87
N VAL A 64 -64.48 11.10 24.94
CA VAL A 64 -63.76 11.32 23.66
C VAL A 64 -62.58 12.22 23.84
N ALA A 65 -62.67 13.24 24.70
CA ALA A 65 -61.52 14.11 25.04
C ALA A 65 -60.41 13.31 25.70
N ASP A 66 -60.72 12.48 26.70
CA ASP A 66 -59.74 11.59 27.37
C ASP A 66 -59.09 10.63 26.39
N GLN A 67 -59.77 10.10 25.41
CA GLN A 67 -59.25 9.23 24.37
C GLN A 67 -58.29 9.95 23.43
N ILE A 68 -58.62 11.21 23.06
CA ILE A 68 -57.78 12.05 22.20
C ILE A 68 -56.47 12.40 22.95
N ASP A 69 -56.55 12.76 24.21
CA ASP A 69 -55.40 13.08 25.05
C ASP A 69 -54.46 11.87 25.24
N ALA A 70 -55.06 10.71 25.56
CA ALA A 70 -54.29 9.47 25.67
C ALA A 70 -53.59 9.07 24.34
N GLN A 71 -54.26 9.29 23.20
CA GLN A 71 -53.72 9.03 21.88
C GLN A 71 -52.59 10.02 21.53
N ALA A 72 -52.73 11.29 21.89
CA ALA A 72 -51.71 12.30 21.72
C ALA A 72 -50.45 12.02 22.54
N GLU A 73 -50.62 11.62 23.80
CA GLU A 73 -49.50 11.19 24.67
C GLU A 73 -48.80 9.96 24.12
N ALA A 74 -49.56 8.94 23.68
CA ALA A 74 -48.95 7.73 23.08
C ALA A 74 -48.17 8.05 21.79
N GLN A 75 -48.67 9.01 20.96
CA GLN A 75 -47.95 9.46 19.76
C GLN A 75 -46.69 10.25 20.10
N GLN A 76 -46.72 11.08 21.12
CA GLN A 76 -45.54 11.79 21.59
C GLN A 76 -44.44 10.80 22.12
N GLN A 77 -44.84 9.86 22.94
CA GLN A 77 -43.93 8.81 23.46
C GLN A 77 -43.30 7.99 22.31
N ALA A 78 -44.13 7.53 21.37
CA ALA A 78 -43.62 6.83 20.19
C ALA A 78 -42.68 7.65 19.32
N ALA A 79 -42.93 8.98 19.16
CA ALA A 79 -42.06 9.87 18.45
C ALA A 79 -40.72 10.10 19.16
N GLU A 80 -40.73 10.22 20.49
CA GLU A 80 -39.52 10.36 21.30
C GLU A 80 -38.66 9.07 21.25
N GLU A 81 -39.28 7.90 21.41
CA GLU A 81 -38.60 6.63 21.27
C GLU A 81 -37.97 6.43 19.89
N ALA A 82 -38.72 6.77 18.83
CA ALA A 82 -38.22 6.70 17.47
C ALA A 82 -37.04 7.70 17.22
N ALA A 83 -37.10 8.88 17.84
CA ALA A 83 -36.00 9.85 17.77
C ALA A 83 -34.75 9.34 18.53
N GLN A 84 -34.94 8.76 19.70
CA GLN A 84 -33.85 8.14 20.48
C GLN A 84 -33.19 6.98 19.71
N GLN A 85 -33.97 6.06 19.16
CA GLN A 85 -33.46 4.95 18.36
C GLN A 85 -32.67 5.43 17.14
N LYS A 86 -33.16 6.44 16.43
CA LYS A 86 -32.43 7.05 15.30
C LYS A 86 -31.12 7.70 15.75
N ALA A 87 -31.12 8.39 16.89
CA ALA A 87 -29.92 9.01 17.44
C ALA A 87 -28.87 7.97 17.84
N GLU A 88 -29.28 6.88 18.48
CA GLU A 88 -28.40 5.77 18.84
C GLU A 88 -27.83 5.06 17.62
N GLU A 89 -28.67 4.77 16.61
CA GLU A 89 -28.20 4.18 15.36
C GLU A 89 -27.16 5.06 14.65
N LEU A 90 -27.44 6.38 14.59
CA LEU A 90 -26.51 7.33 14.01
C LEU A 90 -25.18 7.41 14.79
N ALA A 91 -25.25 7.42 16.13
CA ALA A 91 -24.08 7.39 16.98
C ALA A 91 -23.26 6.11 16.78
N ARG A 92 -23.92 4.96 16.72
CA ARG A 92 -23.29 3.65 16.43
C ARG A 92 -22.64 3.63 15.05
N LYS A 93 -23.30 4.14 14.02
CA LYS A 93 -22.72 4.27 12.66
C LYS A 93 -21.50 5.18 12.63
N LYS A 94 -21.55 6.33 13.33
CA LYS A 94 -20.42 7.25 13.44
C LYS A 94 -19.25 6.60 14.20
N ALA A 95 -19.52 5.91 15.30
CA ALA A 95 -18.48 5.21 16.08
C ALA A 95 -17.82 4.08 15.25
N ALA A 96 -18.63 3.28 14.55
CA ALA A 96 -18.12 2.21 13.67
C ALA A 96 -17.27 2.78 12.53
N ALA A 97 -17.69 3.88 11.89
CA ALA A 97 -16.94 4.55 10.83
C ALA A 97 -15.61 5.12 11.35
N LYS A 98 -15.61 5.71 12.57
CA LYS A 98 -14.40 6.20 13.22
C LYS A 98 -13.44 5.05 13.53
N ALA A 99 -13.92 3.98 14.16
CA ALA A 99 -13.12 2.81 14.47
C ALA A 99 -12.51 2.16 13.23
N LYS A 100 -13.28 2.06 12.13
CA LYS A 100 -12.77 1.57 10.85
C LYS A 100 -11.63 2.43 10.31
N LYS A 101 -11.79 3.76 10.30
CA LYS A 101 -10.74 4.70 9.84
C LYS A 101 -9.45 4.58 10.70
N GLU A 102 -9.60 4.45 12.01
CA GLU A 102 -8.45 4.28 12.92
C GLU A 102 -7.71 2.96 12.67
N ARG A 103 -8.45 1.86 12.45
CA ARG A 103 -7.85 0.57 12.09
C ARG A 103 -7.09 0.64 10.76
N GLU A 104 -7.69 1.22 9.73
CA GLU A 104 -7.05 1.40 8.42
C GLU A 104 -5.81 2.29 8.50
N ALA A 105 -5.86 3.35 9.30
CA ALA A 105 -4.70 4.22 9.53
C ALA A 105 -3.55 3.51 10.24
N LYS A 106 -3.87 2.73 11.31
CA LYS A 106 -2.88 1.91 12.01
C LYS A 106 -2.25 0.85 11.11
N GLU A 107 -3.05 0.17 10.31
CA GLU A 107 -2.56 -0.85 9.38
C GLU A 107 -1.66 -0.23 8.30
N ARG A 108 -2.05 0.92 7.73
CA ARG A 108 -1.21 1.66 6.77
C ARG A 108 0.10 2.09 7.39
N ALA A 109 0.09 2.62 8.62
CA ALA A 109 1.29 3.03 9.34
C ALA A 109 2.21 1.82 9.62
N ALA A 110 1.66 0.69 10.04
CA ALA A 110 2.42 -0.54 10.28
C ALA A 110 3.06 -1.08 9.00
N ARG A 111 2.32 -1.12 7.89
CA ARG A 111 2.86 -1.52 6.57
C ARG A 111 3.99 -0.59 6.11
N ALA A 112 3.81 0.73 6.25
CA ALA A 112 4.84 1.70 5.89
C ALA A 112 6.09 1.57 6.77
N ALA A 113 5.94 1.29 8.06
CA ALA A 113 7.06 1.05 8.97
C ALA A 113 7.82 -0.25 8.63
N ALA A 114 7.10 -1.33 8.34
CA ALA A 114 7.69 -2.60 7.92
C ALA A 114 8.46 -2.46 6.60
N GLU A 115 7.88 -1.76 5.62
CA GLU A 115 8.53 -1.49 4.34
C GLU A 115 9.79 -0.65 4.51
N ARG A 116 9.73 0.40 5.34
CA ARG A 116 10.89 1.24 5.65
C ARG A 116 12.01 0.42 6.31
N LYS A 117 11.66 -0.46 7.27
CA LYS A 117 12.61 -1.38 7.90
C LYS A 117 13.23 -2.34 6.86
N ARG A 118 12.43 -2.89 5.95
CA ARG A 118 12.91 -3.78 4.88
C ARG A 118 13.89 -3.05 3.96
N LEU A 119 13.56 -1.83 3.54
CA LEU A 119 14.40 -1.04 2.62
C LEU A 119 15.69 -0.51 3.27
N SER A 120 15.75 -0.42 4.59
CA SER A 120 16.95 -0.01 5.33
C SER A 120 17.78 -1.19 5.84
N SER A 121 17.36 -2.43 5.59
CA SER A 121 18.14 -3.62 5.96
C SER A 121 19.29 -3.86 4.98
N TYR A 122 20.28 -4.63 5.46
CA TYR A 122 21.38 -5.12 4.62
C TYR A 122 21.46 -6.64 4.73
N VAL A 123 22.02 -7.26 3.69
CA VAL A 123 22.21 -8.72 3.59
C VAL A 123 23.58 -9.03 2.97
N ALA A 124 24.06 -10.27 3.14
CA ALA A 124 25.25 -10.73 2.45
C ALA A 124 25.01 -10.82 0.92
N PRO A 125 26.02 -10.54 0.09
CA PRO A 125 25.87 -10.58 -1.38
C PRO A 125 25.65 -12.00 -1.90
N ILE A 126 26.16 -13.01 -1.19
CA ILE A 126 25.89 -14.44 -1.43
C ILE A 126 25.47 -15.07 -0.12
N SER A 127 24.31 -15.72 -0.13
CA SER A 127 23.76 -16.38 1.05
C SER A 127 24.54 -17.63 1.40
N GLY A 128 24.96 -17.76 2.68
CA GLY A 128 25.65 -18.94 3.16
C GLY A 128 27.09 -19.14 2.64
N SER A 129 27.68 -18.10 2.04
CA SER A 129 29.08 -18.11 1.58
C SER A 129 30.03 -17.58 2.66
N TYR A 130 31.31 -17.76 2.43
CA TYR A 130 32.42 -17.26 3.25
C TYR A 130 33.43 -16.49 2.39
N ILE A 131 34.26 -15.65 3.03
CA ILE A 131 35.31 -14.90 2.37
C ILE A 131 36.53 -15.82 2.12
N SER A 132 36.84 -16.04 0.83
CA SER A 132 37.99 -16.85 0.38
C SER A 132 39.24 -15.99 0.26
N THR A 133 39.13 -14.68 -0.07
CA THR A 133 40.24 -13.73 -0.18
C THR A 133 39.90 -12.43 0.51
N GLY A 134 40.73 -11.98 1.43
CA GLY A 134 40.49 -10.79 2.24
C GLY A 134 40.86 -9.49 1.54
N TYR A 135 40.31 -8.38 2.06
CA TYR A 135 40.63 -7.02 1.67
C TYR A 135 42.12 -6.71 1.91
N LYS A 136 42.76 -6.02 0.94
CA LYS A 136 44.20 -5.71 0.94
C LYS A 136 45.13 -6.92 0.97
N ALA A 137 44.63 -8.12 0.63
CA ALA A 137 45.52 -9.25 0.40
C ALA A 137 46.55 -8.90 -0.69
N GLY A 138 47.83 -9.12 -0.40
CA GLY A 138 48.94 -8.84 -1.32
C GLY A 138 49.08 -9.91 -2.40
N GLY A 139 49.58 -9.55 -3.58
CA GLY A 139 49.86 -10.51 -4.65
C GLY A 139 50.03 -9.86 -6.01
N ALA A 140 50.78 -10.54 -6.91
CA ALA A 140 51.05 -10.03 -8.26
C ALA A 140 49.85 -10.12 -9.21
N VAL A 141 48.75 -10.72 -8.80
CA VAL A 141 47.55 -10.91 -9.63
C VAL A 141 46.66 -9.66 -9.65
N TRP A 142 46.85 -8.72 -8.72
CA TRP A 142 46.06 -7.49 -8.64
C TRP A 142 46.81 -6.32 -9.29
N SER A 143 46.11 -5.58 -10.17
CA SER A 143 46.68 -4.44 -10.91
C SER A 143 47.19 -3.31 -10.00
N SER A 144 46.58 -3.15 -8.81
CA SER A 144 46.95 -2.17 -7.77
C SER A 144 48.00 -2.68 -6.78
N GLY A 145 48.51 -3.91 -6.94
CA GLY A 145 49.42 -4.56 -5.99
C GLY A 145 48.75 -5.12 -4.73
N SER A 146 47.46 -4.82 -4.52
CA SER A 146 46.65 -5.35 -3.42
C SER A 146 45.19 -5.55 -3.83
N HIS A 147 44.50 -6.43 -3.14
CA HIS A 147 43.10 -6.72 -3.37
C HIS A 147 42.19 -5.56 -2.93
N THR A 148 41.43 -4.99 -3.87
CA THR A 148 40.58 -3.79 -3.63
C THR A 148 39.23 -4.14 -2.99
N GLY A 149 38.90 -5.43 -2.88
CA GLY A 149 37.64 -5.94 -2.33
C GLY A 149 37.84 -7.16 -1.44
N VAL A 150 36.80 -7.96 -1.34
CA VAL A 150 36.80 -9.32 -0.78
C VAL A 150 36.22 -10.27 -1.79
N ASP A 151 36.75 -11.50 -1.84
CA ASP A 151 36.16 -12.55 -2.66
C ASP A 151 35.30 -13.47 -1.81
N PHE A 152 34.04 -13.62 -2.22
CA PHE A 152 33.14 -14.61 -1.67
C PHE A 152 33.26 -15.92 -2.48
N HIS A 153 33.47 -17.03 -1.78
CA HIS A 153 33.48 -18.35 -2.42
C HIS A 153 32.13 -18.60 -3.11
N ALA A 154 32.15 -18.87 -4.41
CA ALA A 154 30.93 -19.14 -5.17
C ALA A 154 31.24 -19.96 -6.43
N ALA A 155 30.46 -20.98 -6.70
CA ALA A 155 30.45 -21.62 -7.99
C ALA A 155 29.87 -20.68 -9.05
N SER A 156 30.29 -20.84 -10.31
CA SER A 156 29.67 -20.08 -11.42
C SER A 156 28.17 -20.37 -11.48
N GLY A 157 27.35 -19.31 -11.62
CA GLY A 157 25.89 -19.41 -11.63
C GLY A 157 25.23 -19.29 -10.26
N THR A 158 25.99 -19.05 -9.18
CA THR A 158 25.41 -18.76 -7.86
C THR A 158 24.74 -17.39 -7.86
N SER A 159 23.54 -17.28 -7.27
CA SER A 159 22.80 -16.02 -7.19
C SER A 159 23.55 -14.96 -6.40
N VAL A 160 23.72 -13.78 -6.99
CA VAL A 160 24.31 -12.59 -6.38
C VAL A 160 23.21 -11.60 -6.08
N HIS A 161 23.19 -11.06 -4.85
CA HIS A 161 22.16 -10.18 -4.36
C HIS A 161 22.71 -8.80 -4.03
N ALA A 162 21.89 -7.76 -4.25
CA ALA A 162 22.18 -6.43 -3.74
C ALA A 162 22.23 -6.45 -2.22
N VAL A 163 23.32 -5.95 -1.63
CA VAL A 163 23.50 -5.97 -0.16
C VAL A 163 22.54 -5.03 0.56
N GLY A 164 22.06 -3.98 -0.12
CA GLY A 164 21.14 -2.98 0.42
C GLY A 164 20.31 -2.32 -0.67
N SER A 165 19.54 -1.29 -0.29
CA SER A 165 18.80 -0.46 -1.26
C SER A 165 19.71 0.54 -1.94
N GLY A 166 19.54 0.72 -3.27
CA GLY A 166 20.32 1.66 -4.04
C GLY A 166 19.84 1.78 -5.48
N THR A 167 20.63 2.48 -6.28
CA THR A 167 20.40 2.63 -7.73
C THR A 167 21.64 2.14 -8.49
N VAL A 168 21.43 1.30 -9.48
CA VAL A 168 22.49 0.79 -10.36
C VAL A 168 23.07 1.97 -11.17
N VAL A 169 24.37 2.20 -11.04
CA VAL A 169 25.09 3.26 -11.78
C VAL A 169 25.97 2.69 -12.88
N GLU A 170 26.39 1.42 -12.76
CA GLU A 170 27.10 0.70 -13.82
C GLU A 170 26.57 -0.74 -13.91
N ALA A 171 26.46 -1.26 -15.12
CA ALA A 171 26.11 -2.65 -15.42
C ALA A 171 26.66 -3.02 -16.81
N GLY A 172 27.70 -3.86 -16.84
CA GLY A 172 28.36 -4.23 -18.09
C GLY A 172 29.79 -4.73 -17.90
N TRP A 173 30.59 -4.65 -18.96
CA TRP A 173 31.98 -5.07 -18.93
C TRP A 173 32.88 -4.00 -18.26
N GLY A 174 33.50 -4.32 -17.16
CA GLY A 174 34.37 -3.46 -16.34
C GLY A 174 35.87 -3.81 -16.41
N GLY A 175 36.39 -4.21 -17.56
CA GLY A 175 37.80 -4.54 -17.73
C GLY A 175 38.24 -5.74 -16.90
N SER A 176 39.18 -5.58 -15.97
CA SER A 176 39.65 -6.65 -15.09
C SER A 176 38.55 -7.28 -14.22
N TYR A 177 37.50 -6.53 -13.91
CA TYR A 177 36.33 -7.03 -13.17
C TYR A 177 35.39 -7.91 -13.99
N GLY A 178 35.63 -8.03 -15.31
CA GLY A 178 34.72 -8.75 -16.20
C GLY A 178 33.34 -8.12 -16.26
N ASN A 179 32.29 -8.91 -16.27
CA ASN A 179 30.94 -8.40 -16.08
C ASN A 179 30.80 -7.91 -14.64
N ASN A 180 30.47 -6.62 -14.50
CA ASN A 180 30.34 -5.98 -13.21
C ASN A 180 29.03 -5.21 -13.06
N ILE A 181 28.65 -4.96 -11.82
CA ILE A 181 27.56 -4.07 -11.42
C ILE A 181 28.10 -3.13 -10.35
N VAL A 182 27.82 -1.83 -10.48
CA VAL A 182 28.07 -0.84 -9.41
C VAL A 182 26.75 -0.22 -9.00
N ILE A 183 26.49 -0.21 -7.69
CA ILE A 183 25.26 0.32 -7.09
C ILE A 183 25.62 1.48 -6.18
N LYS A 184 24.99 2.66 -6.42
CA LYS A 184 24.99 3.76 -5.47
C LYS A 184 23.96 3.46 -4.38
N MET A 185 24.44 3.26 -3.17
CA MET A 185 23.64 2.91 -2.01
C MET A 185 22.92 4.14 -1.45
N ASN A 186 21.86 3.93 -0.69
CA ASN A 186 21.08 5.03 -0.07
C ASN A 186 21.84 5.76 1.05
N ASP A 187 22.90 5.18 1.59
CA ASP A 187 23.80 5.79 2.58
C ASP A 187 24.87 6.68 1.94
N GLY A 188 24.89 6.77 0.60
CA GLY A 188 25.84 7.56 -0.16
C GLY A 188 27.12 6.83 -0.58
N THR A 189 27.33 5.60 -0.12
CA THR A 189 28.42 4.71 -0.54
C THR A 189 28.12 4.03 -1.87
N TYR A 190 29.08 3.24 -2.36
CA TYR A 190 28.91 2.43 -3.58
C TYR A 190 29.34 1.00 -3.28
N THR A 191 28.65 0.06 -3.90
CA THR A 191 29.03 -1.36 -3.86
C THR A 191 29.26 -1.88 -5.26
N GLN A 192 30.29 -2.68 -5.45
CA GLN A 192 30.62 -3.30 -6.73
C GLN A 192 30.56 -4.83 -6.60
N TYR A 193 30.11 -5.45 -7.69
CA TYR A 193 29.96 -6.91 -7.83
C TYR A 193 30.66 -7.32 -9.13
N GLY A 194 31.82 -7.96 -9.04
CA GLY A 194 32.67 -8.32 -10.18
C GLY A 194 32.62 -9.81 -10.54
N HIS A 195 33.24 -10.14 -11.66
CA HIS A 195 33.43 -11.47 -12.23
C HIS A 195 32.14 -12.24 -12.53
N LEU A 196 31.05 -11.52 -12.78
CA LEU A 196 29.73 -12.12 -12.98
C LEU A 196 29.66 -12.94 -14.28
N SER A 197 28.94 -14.05 -14.26
CA SER A 197 28.58 -14.79 -15.47
C SER A 197 27.41 -14.15 -16.20
N SER A 198 26.51 -13.49 -15.47
CA SER A 198 25.39 -12.74 -16.04
C SER A 198 24.97 -11.55 -15.18
N ILE A 199 24.46 -10.52 -15.84
CA ILE A 199 23.91 -9.31 -15.24
C ILE A 199 22.40 -9.35 -15.38
N GLY A 200 21.68 -9.18 -14.26
CA GLY A 200 20.22 -9.24 -14.21
C GLY A 200 19.54 -7.88 -14.00
N VAL A 201 20.31 -6.78 -14.04
CA VAL A 201 19.82 -5.41 -13.79
C VAL A 201 20.39 -4.44 -14.83
N SER A 202 19.80 -3.26 -14.93
CA SER A 202 20.20 -2.21 -15.86
C SER A 202 20.56 -0.91 -15.13
N VAL A 203 21.39 -0.09 -15.72
CA VAL A 203 21.73 1.26 -15.22
C VAL A 203 20.46 2.10 -15.04
N GLY A 204 20.37 2.80 -13.91
CA GLY A 204 19.19 3.56 -13.48
C GLY A 204 18.14 2.74 -12.74
N GLN A 205 18.25 1.42 -12.70
CA GLN A 205 17.33 0.56 -11.95
C GLN A 205 17.53 0.70 -10.44
N THR A 206 16.44 0.92 -9.70
CA THR A 206 16.45 0.82 -8.24
C THR A 206 16.39 -0.63 -7.80
N VAL A 207 17.23 -0.99 -6.83
CA VAL A 207 17.28 -2.33 -6.23
C VAL A 207 16.98 -2.26 -4.73
N THR A 208 16.57 -3.39 -4.18
CA THR A 208 16.25 -3.55 -2.75
C THR A 208 17.13 -4.62 -2.12
N PRO A 209 17.31 -4.62 -0.79
CA PRO A 209 18.13 -5.63 -0.11
C PRO A 209 17.68 -7.05 -0.44
N GLY A 210 18.62 -7.92 -0.78
CA GLY A 210 18.35 -9.30 -1.15
C GLY A 210 17.76 -9.51 -2.55
N GLN A 211 17.58 -8.45 -3.33
CA GLN A 211 17.20 -8.59 -4.74
C GLN A 211 18.34 -9.23 -5.53
N GLN A 212 18.05 -10.30 -6.28
CA GLN A 212 19.03 -10.87 -7.20
C GLN A 212 19.37 -9.86 -8.29
N ILE A 213 20.65 -9.61 -8.49
CA ILE A 213 21.18 -8.65 -9.46
C ILE A 213 22.00 -9.30 -10.56
N GLY A 214 22.48 -10.53 -10.34
CA GLY A 214 23.29 -11.27 -11.31
C GLY A 214 23.59 -12.69 -10.81
N LEU A 215 24.49 -13.34 -11.54
CA LEU A 215 25.02 -14.63 -11.17
C LEU A 215 26.55 -14.54 -11.10
N SER A 216 27.18 -15.16 -10.09
CA SER A 216 28.63 -15.25 -9.98
C SER A 216 29.23 -16.00 -11.17
N GLY A 217 30.50 -15.77 -11.41
CA GLY A 217 31.17 -16.38 -12.56
C GLY A 217 32.69 -16.34 -12.45
N ALA A 218 33.33 -16.31 -13.61
CA ALA A 218 34.79 -16.25 -13.77
C ALA A 218 35.15 -15.36 -14.97
N THR A 219 34.49 -14.23 -15.14
CA THR A 219 34.79 -13.28 -16.24
C THR A 219 35.82 -12.25 -15.78
N GLY A 220 36.59 -11.71 -16.74
CA GLY A 220 37.67 -10.75 -16.46
C GLY A 220 38.98 -11.44 -16.01
N ASN A 221 39.71 -10.78 -15.12
CA ASN A 221 40.99 -11.26 -14.62
C ASN A 221 40.80 -12.09 -13.33
N VAL A 222 40.63 -13.41 -13.45
CA VAL A 222 40.35 -14.33 -12.34
C VAL A 222 41.13 -15.64 -12.45
N THR A 223 41.34 -16.31 -11.31
CA THR A 223 41.91 -17.66 -11.25
C THR A 223 40.88 -18.78 -11.19
N GLY A 224 39.61 -18.44 -10.94
CA GLY A 224 38.50 -19.38 -10.83
C GLY A 224 37.19 -18.69 -10.46
N PRO A 225 36.06 -19.43 -10.40
CA PRO A 225 34.76 -18.85 -10.08
C PRO A 225 34.68 -18.30 -8.64
N HIS A 226 34.23 -17.08 -8.49
CA HIS A 226 33.94 -16.42 -7.21
C HIS A 226 33.10 -15.15 -7.44
N LEU A 227 32.68 -14.47 -6.39
CA LEU A 227 32.21 -13.11 -6.44
C LEU A 227 33.25 -12.19 -5.84
N HIS A 228 33.77 -11.25 -6.63
CA HIS A 228 34.53 -10.13 -6.11
C HIS A 228 33.56 -9.03 -5.66
N PHE A 229 33.67 -8.59 -4.40
CA PHE A 229 32.80 -7.58 -3.80
C PHE A 229 33.62 -6.44 -3.23
N GLU A 230 33.27 -5.19 -3.61
CA GLU A 230 33.87 -3.99 -3.03
C GLU A 230 32.82 -3.09 -2.38
N ALA A 231 33.22 -2.38 -1.34
CA ALA A 231 32.57 -1.19 -0.84
C ALA A 231 33.45 0.02 -1.16
N ARG A 232 32.87 1.13 -1.61
CA ARG A 232 33.59 2.31 -2.11
C ARG A 232 32.94 3.60 -1.61
N THR A 233 33.73 4.67 -1.55
CA THR A 233 33.23 6.04 -1.27
C THR A 233 32.67 6.75 -2.50
N THR A 234 33.13 6.35 -3.71
CA THR A 234 32.67 6.86 -5.02
C THR A 234 32.48 5.68 -5.98
N ALA A 235 31.95 5.92 -7.18
CA ALA A 235 31.88 4.90 -8.22
C ALA A 235 33.26 4.50 -8.76
N GLU A 236 34.24 5.37 -8.65
CA GLU A 236 35.54 5.24 -9.28
C GLU A 236 36.43 4.17 -8.63
N TYR A 237 37.27 3.54 -9.45
CA TYR A 237 38.30 2.62 -9.01
C TYR A 237 39.28 3.29 -8.03
N GLY A 238 39.69 2.55 -7.01
CA GLY A 238 40.65 3.04 -5.99
C GLY A 238 40.02 3.88 -4.88
N SER A 239 38.69 4.01 -4.86
CA SER A 239 37.95 4.63 -3.75
C SER A 239 37.45 3.59 -2.73
N ASP A 240 38.07 2.42 -2.72
CA ASP A 240 37.70 1.26 -1.90
C ASP A 240 37.88 1.51 -0.40
N ILE A 241 36.94 0.99 0.38
CA ILE A 241 36.98 0.87 1.84
C ILE A 241 36.85 -0.59 2.21
N ASP A 242 37.16 -0.96 3.46
CA ASP A 242 37.04 -2.34 3.92
C ASP A 242 35.59 -2.87 3.80
N PRO A 243 35.32 -3.82 2.87
CA PRO A 243 33.98 -4.31 2.65
C PRO A 243 33.42 -5.11 3.82
N VAL A 244 34.28 -5.77 4.62
CA VAL A 244 33.83 -6.52 5.81
C VAL A 244 33.41 -5.56 6.90
N ALA A 245 34.18 -4.52 7.15
CA ALA A 245 33.84 -3.47 8.09
C ALA A 245 32.54 -2.75 7.65
N TYR A 246 32.38 -2.47 6.35
CA TYR A 246 31.17 -1.90 5.78
C TYR A 246 29.94 -2.78 6.05
N LEU A 247 29.99 -4.07 5.68
CA LEU A 247 28.87 -5.00 5.90
C LEU A 247 28.53 -5.15 7.37
N ARG A 248 29.56 -5.26 8.25
CA ARG A 248 29.37 -5.37 9.70
C ARG A 248 28.75 -4.12 10.33
N SER A 249 29.12 -2.91 9.84
CA SER A 249 28.51 -1.66 10.31
C SER A 249 27.01 -1.59 10.01
N HIS A 250 26.56 -2.35 9.01
CA HIS A 250 25.15 -2.50 8.63
C HIS A 250 24.49 -3.77 9.23
N GLY A 251 25.16 -4.44 10.17
CA GLY A 251 24.63 -5.62 10.87
C GLY A 251 24.71 -6.93 10.10
N VAL A 252 25.50 -6.99 9.02
CA VAL A 252 25.72 -8.22 8.23
C VAL A 252 27.03 -8.87 8.68
N ASN A 253 26.94 -10.09 9.22
CA ASN A 253 28.10 -10.90 9.57
C ASN A 253 28.47 -11.80 8.37
N VAL A 254 29.71 -11.69 7.92
CA VAL A 254 30.33 -12.43 6.82
C VAL A 254 31.69 -12.96 7.25
#